data_278582d69513aa40024429db55e83258
#
_entry.id   278582d69513aa40024429db55e83258
#
_cell.length_a   1.000
_cell.length_b   1.000
_cell.length_c   1.000
_cell.angle_alpha   90.00
_cell.angle_beta   90.00
_cell.angle_gamma   90.00
#
_symmetry.space_group_name_H-M   'P 1'
#
loop_
_entity.id
_entity.type
_entity.pdbx_description
1 polymer ?
#
loop_
_entity_poly.entity_id
_entity_poly.type
_entity_poly.pdbx_seq_one_letter_code
_entity_poly.pdbx_strand_id
1 'polypeptide(L)'
;NKVMAMIKLNQTFNEKKISAVKLRQLEDEELKKFISNLWGFGPWSAEMVLLGYFGSLDIWSNNDSALVRGINLALGKQKKSHDEIIELFSPYRTLLSRHIWKGLDEGKLK
;
A
#
# COMPACT_ATOMS: atom_id res chain seq x y z
N ASN A 1 14.06 4.09 -0.64
CA ASN A 1 12.88 4.94 -0.75
C ASN A 1 11.99 4.48 -1.90
N LYS A 2 10.83 5.09 -2.05
CA LYS A 2 9.84 4.71 -3.07
C LYS A 2 10.38 4.84 -4.49
N VAL A 3 11.12 5.91 -4.77
CA VAL A 3 11.69 6.17 -6.10
C VAL A 3 12.70 5.10 -6.48
N MET A 4 13.60 4.76 -5.56
CA MET A 4 14.59 3.70 -5.80
C MET A 4 13.94 2.34 -6.00
N ALA A 5 12.88 2.04 -5.26
CA ALA A 5 12.14 0.79 -5.42
C ALA A 5 11.52 0.70 -6.83
N MET A 6 10.93 1.78 -7.31
CA MET A 6 10.34 1.84 -8.65
C MET A 6 11.39 1.69 -9.74
N ILE A 7 12.55 2.34 -9.58
CA ILE A 7 13.67 2.22 -10.54
C ILE A 7 14.14 0.77 -10.61
N LYS A 8 14.36 0.13 -9.45
CA LYS A 8 14.79 -1.26 -9.39
C LYS A 8 13.76 -2.19 -10.02
N LEU A 9 12.48 -1.94 -9.78
CA LEU A 9 11.40 -2.72 -10.37
C LEU A 9 11.44 -2.66 -11.90
N ASN A 10 11.55 -1.45 -12.46
CA ASN A 10 11.64 -1.27 -13.90
C ASN A 10 12.88 -1.95 -14.49
N GLN A 11 14.03 -1.81 -13.85
CA GLN A 11 15.27 -2.44 -14.29
C GLN A 11 15.13 -3.97 -14.32
N THR A 12 14.54 -4.54 -13.28
CA THR A 12 14.34 -6.00 -13.19
C THR A 12 13.39 -6.49 -14.28
N PHE A 13 12.32 -5.76 -14.56
CA PHE A 13 11.40 -6.11 -15.64
C PHE A 13 12.13 -6.14 -16.98
N ASN A 14 12.98 -5.15 -17.24
CA ASN A 14 13.74 -5.08 -18.49
C ASN A 14 14.80 -6.18 -18.58
N GLU A 15 15.56 -6.41 -17.51
CA GLU A 15 16.66 -7.37 -17.50
C GLU A 15 16.20 -8.82 -17.51
N LYS A 16 15.16 -9.15 -16.75
CA LYS A 16 14.66 -10.52 -16.59
C LYS A 16 13.47 -10.83 -17.48
N LYS A 17 13.05 -9.87 -18.30
CA LYS A 17 11.90 -9.99 -19.21
C LYS A 17 10.63 -10.43 -18.48
N ILE A 18 10.43 -9.96 -17.25
CA ILE A 18 9.23 -10.23 -16.49
C ILE A 18 8.11 -9.36 -17.04
N SER A 19 6.95 -9.99 -17.34
CA SER A 19 5.81 -9.28 -17.89
C SER A 19 5.00 -8.61 -16.78
N ALA A 20 4.91 -7.27 -16.81
CA ALA A 20 4.03 -6.53 -15.92
C ALA A 20 2.55 -6.91 -16.14
N VAL A 21 2.18 -7.29 -17.37
CA VAL A 21 0.82 -7.73 -17.67
C VAL A 21 0.49 -9.01 -16.91
N LYS A 22 1.40 -9.98 -16.89
CA LYS A 22 1.19 -11.21 -16.11
C LYS A 22 1.07 -10.93 -14.63
N LEU A 23 1.90 -10.04 -14.09
CA LEU A 23 1.85 -9.69 -12.68
C LEU A 23 0.54 -9.02 -12.29
N ARG A 24 -0.02 -8.21 -13.17
CA ARG A 24 -1.30 -7.54 -12.92
C ARG A 24 -2.49 -8.50 -12.87
N GLN A 25 -2.33 -9.72 -13.35
CA GLN A 25 -3.35 -10.77 -13.24
C GLN A 25 -3.33 -11.48 -11.89
N LEU A 26 -2.28 -11.28 -11.09
CA LEU A 26 -2.19 -11.87 -9.76
C LEU A 26 -3.04 -11.10 -8.75
N GLU A 27 -3.56 -11.82 -7.77
CA GLU A 27 -4.18 -11.20 -6.61
C GLU A 27 -3.15 -10.42 -5.81
N ASP A 28 -3.58 -9.41 -5.07
CA ASP A 28 -2.68 -8.51 -4.33
C ASP A 28 -1.73 -9.27 -3.39
N GLU A 29 -2.23 -10.29 -2.68
CA GLU A 29 -1.40 -11.07 -1.77
C GLU A 29 -0.29 -11.85 -2.48
N GLU A 30 -0.61 -12.45 -3.62
CA GLU A 30 0.38 -13.17 -4.43
C GLU A 30 1.39 -12.21 -5.03
N LEU A 31 0.92 -11.06 -5.52
CA LEU A 31 1.77 -10.03 -6.10
C LEU A 31 2.72 -9.46 -5.04
N LYS A 32 2.22 -9.21 -3.84
CA LYS A 32 3.04 -8.74 -2.73
C LYS A 32 4.16 -9.72 -2.38
N LYS A 33 3.84 -11.01 -2.31
CA LYS A 33 4.84 -12.06 -2.07
C LYS A 33 5.90 -12.10 -3.17
N PHE A 34 5.47 -12.00 -4.42
CA PHE A 34 6.39 -12.00 -5.56
C PHE A 34 7.38 -10.83 -5.46
N ILE A 35 6.86 -9.63 -5.25
CA ILE A 35 7.68 -8.41 -5.15
C ILE A 35 8.64 -8.50 -3.95
N SER A 36 8.17 -8.97 -2.81
CA SER A 36 9.00 -9.14 -1.61
C SER A 36 10.15 -10.12 -1.83
N ASN A 37 9.87 -11.24 -2.48
CA ASN A 37 10.87 -12.28 -2.75
C ASN A 37 11.90 -11.83 -3.77
N LEU A 38 11.49 -11.04 -4.74
CA LEU A 38 12.38 -10.63 -5.84
C LEU A 38 13.55 -9.78 -5.37
N TRP A 39 13.31 -8.87 -4.41
CA TRP A 39 14.33 -7.95 -3.90
C TRP A 39 14.51 -7.97 -2.38
N GLY A 40 13.85 -8.86 -1.69
CA GLY A 40 13.86 -8.85 -0.24
C GLY A 40 13.19 -7.62 0.34
N PHE A 41 12.20 -7.06 -0.35
CA PHE A 41 11.45 -5.91 0.16
C PHE A 41 10.66 -6.29 1.41
N GLY A 42 10.65 -5.38 2.38
CA GLY A 42 9.76 -5.53 3.53
C GLY A 42 8.30 -5.34 3.15
N PRO A 43 7.37 -5.67 4.07
CA PRO A 43 5.93 -5.58 3.78
C PRO A 43 5.49 -4.18 3.34
N TRP A 44 5.99 -3.12 3.98
CA TRP A 44 5.63 -1.75 3.62
C TRP A 44 6.03 -1.40 2.19
N SER A 45 7.28 -1.72 1.81
CA SER A 45 7.78 -1.41 0.46
C SER A 45 6.98 -2.15 -0.61
N ALA A 46 6.67 -3.43 -0.38
CA ALA A 46 5.86 -4.23 -1.31
C ALA A 46 4.45 -3.64 -1.45
N GLU A 47 3.83 -3.25 -0.36
CA GLU A 47 2.49 -2.63 -0.37
C GLU A 47 2.49 -1.31 -1.12
N MET A 48 3.55 -0.49 -0.95
CA MET A 48 3.67 0.78 -1.68
C MET A 48 3.87 0.57 -3.18
N VAL A 49 4.60 -0.47 -3.58
CA VAL A 49 4.74 -0.83 -5.01
C VAL A 49 3.38 -1.23 -5.60
N LEU A 50 2.60 -2.04 -4.89
CA LEU A 50 1.26 -2.41 -5.35
C LEU A 50 0.37 -1.19 -5.54
N LEU A 51 0.36 -0.30 -4.56
CA LEU A 51 -0.48 0.88 -4.58
C LEU A 51 -0.04 1.87 -5.67
N GLY A 52 1.27 2.16 -5.74
CA GLY A 52 1.80 3.20 -6.60
C GLY A 52 2.06 2.77 -8.03
N TYR A 53 2.57 1.56 -8.24
CA TYR A 53 2.93 1.06 -9.57
C TYR A 53 1.80 0.26 -10.22
N PHE A 54 1.21 -0.67 -9.49
CA PHE A 54 0.17 -1.54 -10.03
C PHE A 54 -1.24 -0.96 -9.90
N GLY A 55 -1.40 0.12 -9.14
CA GLY A 55 -2.70 0.76 -8.95
C GLY A 55 -3.70 -0.08 -8.17
N SER A 56 -3.22 -0.93 -7.27
CA SER A 56 -4.10 -1.76 -6.44
C SER A 56 -5.06 -0.90 -5.63
N LEU A 57 -6.34 -1.29 -5.60
CA LEU A 57 -7.41 -0.49 -5.00
C LEU A 57 -7.65 -0.78 -3.52
N ASP A 58 -7.18 -1.93 -3.04
CA ASP A 58 -7.51 -2.40 -1.69
C ASP A 58 -6.27 -2.53 -0.81
N ILE A 59 -5.48 -1.46 -0.74
CA ILE A 59 -4.25 -1.44 0.05
C ILE A 59 -4.43 -0.58 1.31
N TRP A 60 -4.23 -1.22 2.44
CA TRP A 60 -4.06 -0.58 3.74
C TRP A 60 -2.85 -1.19 4.41
N SER A 61 -1.86 -0.36 4.78
CA SER A 61 -0.64 -0.86 5.39
C SER A 61 -0.55 -0.50 6.86
N ASN A 62 -0.62 -1.51 7.73
CA ASN A 62 -0.32 -1.33 9.16
C ASN A 62 1.18 -1.12 9.41
N ASN A 63 2.00 -1.28 8.38
CA ASN A 63 3.44 -1.00 8.43
C ASN A 63 3.77 0.46 8.06
N ASP A 64 2.78 1.23 7.64
CA ASP A 64 2.95 2.65 7.34
C ASP A 64 2.59 3.47 8.58
N SER A 65 3.60 4.08 9.21
CA SER A 65 3.40 4.82 10.46
C SER A 65 2.46 6.01 10.30
N ALA A 66 2.47 6.65 9.13
CA ALA A 66 1.57 7.77 8.87
C ALA A 66 0.11 7.32 8.82
N LEU A 67 -0.17 6.18 8.17
CA LEU A 67 -1.52 5.63 8.13
C LEU A 67 -2.01 5.23 9.53
N VAL A 68 -1.18 4.58 10.32
CA VAL A 68 -1.55 4.18 11.69
C VAL A 68 -1.84 5.42 12.54
N ARG A 69 -0.98 6.43 12.47
CA ARG A 69 -1.18 7.67 13.19
C ARG A 69 -2.44 8.41 12.72
N GLY A 70 -2.62 8.51 11.40
CA GLY A 70 -3.74 9.24 10.81
C GLY A 70 -5.08 8.61 11.15
N ILE A 71 -5.20 7.27 11.10
CA ILE A 71 -6.45 6.61 11.45
C ILE A 71 -6.77 6.77 12.93
N ASN A 72 -5.76 6.75 13.80
CA ASN A 72 -5.96 6.99 15.23
C ASN A 72 -6.47 8.42 15.48
N LEU A 73 -5.94 9.40 14.76
CA LEU A 73 -6.41 10.78 14.87
C LEU A 73 -7.83 10.96 14.34
N ALA A 74 -8.15 10.29 13.23
CA ALA A 74 -9.46 10.42 12.59
C ALA A 74 -10.57 9.76 13.39
N LEU A 75 -10.33 8.57 13.90
CA LEU A 75 -11.37 7.76 14.55
C LEU A 75 -11.40 7.93 16.07
N GLY A 76 -10.26 8.17 16.71
CA GLY A 76 -10.21 8.25 18.17
C GLY A 76 -10.70 6.97 18.85
N LYS A 77 -11.40 7.13 19.97
CA LYS A 77 -11.99 6.01 20.70
C LYS A 77 -13.40 5.71 20.22
N GLN A 78 -13.64 4.48 19.81
CA GLN A 78 -14.93 4.03 19.31
C GLN A 78 -15.26 2.63 19.82
N LYS A 79 -16.53 2.22 19.72
CA LYS A 79 -16.97 0.87 20.11
C LYS A 79 -16.35 -0.19 19.20
N LYS A 80 -16.30 0.08 17.89
CA LYS A 80 -15.66 -0.82 16.93
C LYS A 80 -14.16 -0.58 16.93
N SER A 81 -13.38 -1.64 16.72
CA SER A 81 -11.94 -1.49 16.52
C SER A 81 -11.65 -0.73 15.23
N HIS A 82 -10.48 -0.09 15.17
CA HIS A 82 -10.06 0.59 13.94
C HIS A 82 -9.94 -0.39 12.77
N ASP A 83 -9.49 -1.62 13.04
CA ASP A 83 -9.38 -2.67 12.01
C ASP A 83 -10.74 -3.02 11.41
N GLU A 84 -11.78 -3.13 12.23
CA GLU A 84 -13.12 -3.38 11.73
C GLU A 84 -13.61 -2.25 10.82
N ILE A 85 -13.33 -1.00 11.19
CA ILE A 85 -13.73 0.16 10.40
C ILE A 85 -12.97 0.20 9.09
N ILE A 86 -11.65 -0.05 9.12
CA ILE A 86 -10.82 -0.11 7.92
C ILE A 86 -11.35 -1.18 6.96
N GLU A 87 -11.71 -2.34 7.47
CA GLU A 87 -12.23 -3.46 6.67
C GLU A 87 -13.53 -3.10 5.94
N LEU A 88 -14.34 -2.19 6.49
CA LEU A 88 -15.56 -1.74 5.83
C LEU A 88 -15.30 -1.05 4.49
N PHE A 89 -14.09 -0.53 4.28
CA PHE A 89 -13.71 0.12 3.02
C PHE A 89 -13.24 -0.87 1.95
N SER A 90 -13.03 -2.15 2.31
CA SER A 90 -12.68 -3.17 1.34
C SER A 90 -13.82 -3.35 0.32
N PRO A 91 -13.55 -3.50 -0.99
CA PRO A 91 -12.25 -3.68 -1.63
C PRO A 91 -11.58 -2.38 -2.09
N TYR A 92 -11.84 -1.25 -1.46
CA TYR A 92 -11.34 0.06 -1.88
C TYR A 92 -10.54 0.76 -0.79
N ARG A 93 -9.80 0.01 0.03
CA ARG A 93 -9.04 0.58 1.16
C ARG A 93 -7.94 1.55 0.72
N THR A 94 -7.48 1.48 -0.53
CA THR A 94 -6.52 2.45 -1.07
C THR A 94 -7.10 3.88 -1.04
N LEU A 95 -8.39 4.04 -1.29
CA LEU A 95 -9.03 5.35 -1.20
C LEU A 95 -8.93 5.90 0.22
N LEU A 96 -9.18 5.06 1.22
CA LEU A 96 -9.01 5.47 2.63
C LEU A 96 -7.57 5.87 2.91
N SER A 97 -6.60 5.08 2.45
CA SER A 97 -5.18 5.40 2.62
C SER A 97 -4.83 6.77 2.04
N ARG A 98 -5.29 7.06 0.83
CA ARG A 98 -5.03 8.34 0.16
C ARG A 98 -5.67 9.50 0.91
N HIS A 99 -6.88 9.34 1.43
CA HIS A 99 -7.55 10.38 2.22
C HIS A 99 -6.82 10.64 3.53
N ILE A 100 -6.33 9.61 4.21
CA ILE A 100 -5.56 9.77 5.45
C ILE A 100 -4.26 10.53 5.18
N TRP A 101 -3.50 10.13 4.15
CA TRP A 101 -2.27 10.84 3.79
C TRP A 101 -2.54 12.31 3.45
N LYS A 102 -3.58 12.56 2.66
CA LYS A 102 -3.96 13.93 2.28
C LYS A 102 -4.34 14.76 3.49
N GLY A 103 -5.12 14.19 4.41
CA GLY A 103 -5.52 14.89 5.63
C GLY A 103 -4.33 15.26 6.51
N LEU A 104 -3.32 14.35 6.60
CA LEU A 104 -2.10 14.64 7.34
C LEU A 104 -1.27 15.73 6.67
N ASP A 105 -1.09 15.65 5.34
CA ASP A 105 -0.32 16.63 4.58
C ASP A 105 -0.93 18.02 4.64
N GLU A 106 -2.26 18.12 4.63
CA GLU A 106 -2.97 19.39 4.69
C GLU A 106 -3.16 19.92 6.13
N GLY A 107 -2.69 19.16 7.13
CA GLY A 107 -2.83 19.55 8.53
C GLY A 107 -4.24 19.43 9.08
N LYS A 108 -5.14 18.74 8.39
CA LYS A 108 -6.52 18.51 8.85
C LYS A 108 -6.63 17.42 9.89
N LEU A 109 -5.67 16.50 9.92
CA LEU A 109 -5.53 15.48 10.94
C LEU A 109 -4.33 15.83 11.82
N LYS A 110 -4.59 16.16 13.07
CA LYS A 110 -3.54 16.55 14.02
C LYS A 110 -3.66 15.77 15.32
#